data_f4b06dc1dc859c3610c6e6b3f33ec772
#
_entry.id   f4b06dc1dc859c3610c6e6b3f33ec772
#
_cell.length_a   1.000
_cell.length_b   1.000
_cell.length_c   1.000
_cell.angle_alpha   90.00
_cell.angle_beta   90.00
_cell.angle_gamma   90.00
#
_symmetry.space_group_name_H-M   'P 1'
#
loop_
_entity.id
_entity.type
_entity.pdbx_description
1 polymer ?
#
loop_
_entity_poly.entity_id
_entity_poly.type
_entity_poly.pdbx_seq_one_letter_code
_entity_poly.pdbx_strand_id
1 'polypeptide(L)'
;MEITIRNLKKTYDGRQVLDAKAGQVKGRSRTAIVGPNGAGKSTLLKIIAGLESPDEGAVLYDGEETFPQMDVTLVFQKPYLISSTVEKNIAYPMKLRGFSWEQIEERITQLAADLNLTDFRKQKTWKLSGGETQKVALARALSFKPKLLLLDEPTANIDPYTTSEIEKMLLATTDTTIIMVTHNLAQARRVCDNIIMLHEGRIIESGSTAKILTEPETEEARRFIKGELLL
;
A
#
# COMPACT_ATOMS: atom_id res chain seq x y z
N MET A 1 3.49 13.47 0.94
CA MET A 1 4.81 12.92 1.36
C MET A 1 5.49 12.33 0.15
N GLU A 2 6.68 12.78 -0.17
CA GLU A 2 7.55 12.19 -1.19
C GLU A 2 8.43 11.12 -0.57
N ILE A 3 8.72 10.04 -1.30
CA ILE A 3 9.64 8.98 -0.84
C ILE A 3 10.80 8.89 -1.80
N THR A 4 12.03 8.93 -1.26
CA THR A 4 13.24 8.70 -2.04
C THR A 4 14.00 7.50 -1.48
N ILE A 5 14.35 6.57 -2.34
CA ILE A 5 15.12 5.36 -2.04
C ILE A 5 16.57 5.62 -2.46
N ARG A 6 17.53 5.37 -1.55
CA ARG A 6 18.97 5.54 -1.80
C ARG A 6 19.74 4.29 -1.42
N ASN A 7 20.27 3.58 -2.40
CA ASN A 7 21.18 2.43 -2.25
C ASN A 7 20.74 1.39 -1.23
N LEU A 8 19.41 1.08 -1.19
CA LEU A 8 18.87 0.12 -0.24
C LEU A 8 19.35 -1.29 -0.53
N LYS A 9 19.95 -1.91 0.49
CA LYS A 9 20.25 -3.35 0.46
C LYS A 9 19.59 -4.04 1.65
N LYS A 10 19.14 -5.27 1.41
CA LYS A 10 18.63 -6.16 2.45
C LYS A 10 18.99 -7.60 2.17
N THR A 11 19.51 -8.27 3.19
CA THR A 11 19.91 -9.67 3.16
C THR A 11 19.21 -10.42 4.27
N TYR A 12 18.73 -11.64 3.99
CA TYR A 12 18.24 -12.58 5.00
C TYR A 12 18.99 -13.90 4.83
N ASP A 13 19.54 -14.41 5.91
CA ASP A 13 20.27 -15.70 5.95
C ASP A 13 21.33 -15.83 4.83
N GLY A 14 22.08 -14.75 4.59
CA GLY A 14 23.12 -14.69 3.56
C GLY A 14 22.60 -14.49 2.12
N ARG A 15 21.28 -14.49 1.90
CA ARG A 15 20.68 -14.22 0.59
C ARG A 15 20.26 -12.76 0.47
N GLN A 16 20.83 -12.05 -0.49
CA GLN A 16 20.43 -10.68 -0.81
C GLN A 16 19.03 -10.71 -1.47
N VAL A 17 18.06 -10.02 -0.86
CA VAL A 17 16.67 -9.92 -1.36
C VAL A 17 16.32 -8.54 -1.87
N LEU A 18 17.16 -7.53 -1.59
CA LEU A 18 16.99 -6.18 -2.10
C LEU A 18 18.35 -5.55 -2.40
N ASP A 19 18.46 -4.92 -3.58
CA ASP A 19 19.59 -4.11 -4.04
C ASP A 19 19.03 -2.96 -4.90
N ALA A 20 18.24 -2.10 -4.29
CA ALA A 20 17.56 -0.99 -4.96
C ALA A 20 18.42 0.28 -4.87
N LYS A 21 19.12 0.63 -5.95
CA LYS A 21 20.05 1.76 -5.99
C LYS A 21 19.37 3.10 -5.84
N ALA A 22 18.30 3.32 -6.60
CA ALA A 22 17.53 4.56 -6.57
C ALA A 22 16.07 4.31 -6.91
N GLY A 23 15.18 5.07 -6.29
CA GLY A 23 13.76 5.08 -6.58
C GLY A 23 13.10 6.32 -5.99
N GLN A 24 12.03 6.78 -6.63
CA GLN A 24 11.30 7.96 -6.18
C GLN A 24 9.79 7.73 -6.30
N VAL A 25 9.05 8.11 -5.27
CA VAL A 25 7.59 8.18 -5.27
C VAL A 25 7.19 9.63 -5.04
N LYS A 26 6.50 10.21 -6.00
CA LYS A 26 6.02 11.59 -5.90
C LYS A 26 4.97 11.74 -4.81
N GLY A 27 5.00 12.84 -4.10
CA GLY A 27 3.96 13.19 -3.11
C GLY A 27 2.57 13.28 -3.75
N ARG A 28 1.54 12.84 -3.02
CA ARG A 28 0.13 12.82 -3.46
C ARG A 28 -0.11 12.08 -4.78
N SER A 29 0.69 11.07 -5.06
CA SER A 29 0.52 10.18 -6.21
C SER A 29 0.26 8.75 -5.74
N ARG A 30 -0.26 7.92 -6.66
CA ARG A 30 -0.45 6.48 -6.45
C ARG A 30 0.59 5.75 -7.28
N THR A 31 1.46 5.00 -6.61
CA THR A 31 2.53 4.23 -7.24
C THR A 31 2.34 2.75 -6.98
N ALA A 32 2.33 1.94 -8.03
CA ALA A 32 2.37 0.48 -7.90
C ALA A 32 3.81 -0.01 -7.84
N ILE A 33 4.10 -0.91 -6.91
CA ILE A 33 5.31 -1.75 -6.93
C ILE A 33 4.89 -3.10 -7.53
N VAL A 34 5.43 -3.42 -8.70
CA VAL A 34 5.10 -4.65 -9.43
C VAL A 34 6.36 -5.49 -9.67
N GLY A 35 6.18 -6.76 -9.99
CA GLY A 35 7.27 -7.70 -10.29
C GLY A 35 6.91 -9.13 -9.89
N PRO A 36 7.71 -10.14 -10.28
CA PRO A 36 7.45 -11.53 -9.97
C PRO A 36 7.49 -11.83 -8.47
N ASN A 37 7.03 -13.02 -8.08
CA ASN A 37 7.12 -13.48 -6.70
C ASN A 37 8.60 -13.59 -6.29
N GLY A 38 8.91 -13.20 -5.05
CA GLY A 38 10.29 -13.18 -4.57
C GLY A 38 11.15 -11.99 -5.04
N ALA A 39 10.61 -11.06 -5.84
CA ALA A 39 11.36 -9.90 -6.33
C ALA A 39 11.73 -8.86 -5.26
N GLY A 40 11.32 -9.04 -3.99
CA GLY A 40 11.64 -8.11 -2.90
C GLY A 40 10.57 -7.04 -2.63
N LYS A 41 9.40 -7.10 -3.29
CA LYS A 41 8.33 -6.08 -3.18
C LYS A 41 7.87 -5.82 -1.75
N SER A 42 7.46 -6.87 -1.03
CA SER A 42 6.99 -6.74 0.36
C SER A 42 8.12 -6.33 1.32
N THR A 43 9.37 -6.75 1.05
CA THR A 43 10.55 -6.29 1.81
C THR A 43 10.75 -4.79 1.64
N LEU A 44 10.72 -4.29 0.40
CA LEU A 44 10.79 -2.85 0.12
C LEU A 44 9.66 -2.09 0.81
N LEU A 45 8.43 -2.60 0.72
CA LEU A 45 7.28 -1.98 1.36
C LEU A 45 7.41 -1.91 2.88
N LYS A 46 7.92 -2.97 3.52
CA LYS A 46 8.15 -3.00 4.98
C LYS A 46 9.29 -2.05 5.41
N ILE A 47 10.33 -1.91 4.60
CA ILE A 47 11.39 -0.92 4.88
C ILE A 47 10.82 0.49 4.77
N ILE A 48 10.03 0.81 3.74
CA ILE A 48 9.33 2.11 3.63
C ILE A 48 8.33 2.32 4.78
N ALA A 49 7.76 1.27 5.34
CA ALA A 49 6.87 1.32 6.49
C ALA A 49 7.59 1.49 7.84
N GLY A 50 8.92 1.49 7.86
CA GLY A 50 9.72 1.52 9.09
C GLY A 50 9.61 0.26 9.95
N LEU A 51 9.11 -0.85 9.37
CA LEU A 51 8.96 -2.13 10.07
C LEU A 51 10.22 -3.00 9.98
N GLU A 52 11.05 -2.72 9.01
CA GLU A 52 12.34 -3.39 8.80
C GLU A 52 13.40 -2.34 8.48
N SER A 53 14.60 -2.51 9.05
CA SER A 53 15.74 -1.65 8.72
C SER A 53 16.48 -2.23 7.51
N PRO A 54 16.92 -1.42 6.54
CA PRO A 54 17.85 -1.88 5.53
C PRO A 54 19.20 -2.20 6.17
N ASP A 55 20.03 -3.02 5.48
CA ASP A 55 21.40 -3.30 5.90
C ASP A 55 22.33 -2.18 5.42
N GLU A 56 22.04 -1.60 4.25
CA GLU A 56 22.72 -0.43 3.70
C GLU A 56 21.71 0.52 3.06
N GLY A 57 22.07 1.80 2.94
CA GLY A 57 21.26 2.83 2.32
C GLY A 57 20.16 3.38 3.21
N ALA A 58 19.27 4.19 2.65
CA ALA A 58 18.23 4.88 3.39
C ALA A 58 16.96 5.10 2.57
N VAL A 59 15.83 5.24 3.27
CA VAL A 59 14.58 5.81 2.74
C VAL A 59 14.44 7.23 3.29
N LEU A 60 14.19 8.19 2.42
CA LEU A 60 13.91 9.56 2.83
C LEU A 60 12.42 9.87 2.65
N TYR A 61 11.86 10.57 3.61
CA TYR A 61 10.49 11.04 3.69
C TYR A 61 10.49 12.56 3.61
N ASP A 62 10.01 13.13 2.50
CA ASP A 62 10.13 14.56 2.20
C ASP A 62 11.57 15.10 2.35
N GLY A 63 12.58 14.27 2.00
CA GLY A 63 14.00 14.60 2.08
C GLY A 63 14.70 14.23 3.39
N GLU A 64 13.97 13.83 4.43
CA GLU A 64 14.50 13.48 5.75
C GLU A 64 14.55 11.97 5.97
N GLU A 65 15.56 11.45 6.66
CA GLU A 65 15.68 10.02 7.00
C GLU A 65 14.81 9.62 8.20
N THR A 66 14.34 10.59 8.98
CA THR A 66 13.51 10.32 10.16
C THR A 66 12.16 9.74 9.76
N PHE A 67 11.85 8.53 10.25
CA PHE A 67 10.58 7.86 9.97
C PHE A 67 9.39 8.62 10.60
N PRO A 68 8.41 9.08 9.80
CA PRO A 68 7.28 9.87 10.28
C PRO A 68 6.15 8.98 10.80
N GLN A 69 6.34 8.32 11.94
CA GLN A 69 5.45 7.29 12.50
C GLN A 69 3.97 7.70 12.61
N MET A 70 3.68 8.97 12.82
CA MET A 70 2.30 9.45 12.98
C MET A 70 1.57 9.64 11.65
N ASP A 71 2.32 9.73 10.55
CA ASP A 71 1.82 10.07 9.22
C ASP A 71 1.75 8.87 8.25
N VAL A 72 2.32 7.72 8.65
CA VAL A 72 2.43 6.52 7.81
C VAL A 72 1.53 5.40 8.33
N THR A 73 0.95 4.64 7.44
CA THR A 73 0.20 3.42 7.78
C THR A 73 0.38 2.35 6.71
N LEU A 74 0.31 1.09 7.13
CA LEU A 74 0.40 -0.09 6.26
C LEU A 74 -0.82 -0.99 6.45
N VAL A 75 -1.40 -1.42 5.34
CA VAL A 75 -2.39 -2.50 5.28
C VAL A 75 -1.73 -3.73 4.67
N PHE A 76 -1.65 -4.80 5.43
CA PHE A 76 -1.10 -6.08 4.99
C PHE A 76 -2.08 -6.83 4.09
N GLN A 77 -1.58 -7.75 3.27
CA GLN A 77 -2.37 -8.66 2.43
C GLN A 77 -3.44 -9.42 3.24
N LYS A 78 -3.07 -9.90 4.43
CA LYS A 78 -3.99 -10.48 5.41
C LYS A 78 -4.09 -9.56 6.62
N PRO A 79 -5.03 -8.63 6.64
CA PRO A 79 -5.11 -7.64 7.71
C PRO A 79 -5.62 -8.26 9.00
N TYR A 80 -4.97 -7.91 10.10
CA TYR A 80 -5.46 -8.22 11.44
C TYR A 80 -6.31 -7.08 11.97
N LEU A 81 -7.53 -7.41 12.40
CA LEU A 81 -8.42 -6.48 13.08
C LEU A 81 -8.38 -6.73 14.58
N ILE A 82 -8.56 -5.65 15.33
CA ILE A 82 -8.75 -5.74 16.78
C ILE A 82 -10.05 -6.51 17.05
N SER A 83 -10.02 -7.46 17.97
CA SER A 83 -11.20 -8.27 18.37
C SER A 83 -12.26 -7.39 19.06
N SER A 84 -12.99 -6.60 18.26
CA SER A 84 -13.96 -5.62 18.70
C SER A 84 -15.02 -5.39 17.62
N THR A 85 -15.69 -4.21 17.59
CA THR A 85 -16.61 -3.81 16.53
C THR A 85 -15.87 -3.10 15.38
N VAL A 86 -16.52 -3.04 14.21
CA VAL A 86 -16.03 -2.30 13.04
C VAL A 86 -15.72 -0.84 13.41
N GLU A 87 -16.69 -0.13 14.01
CA GLU A 87 -16.50 1.29 14.40
C GLU A 87 -15.33 1.48 15.36
N LYS A 88 -15.11 0.55 16.32
CA LYS A 88 -13.98 0.63 17.25
C LYS A 88 -12.64 0.41 16.55
N ASN A 89 -12.60 -0.44 15.51
CA ASN A 89 -11.40 -0.58 14.68
C ASN A 89 -11.07 0.70 13.93
N ILE A 90 -12.06 1.34 13.30
CA ILE A 90 -11.89 2.60 12.55
C ILE A 90 -11.48 3.73 13.50
N ALA A 91 -12.09 3.80 14.69
CA ALA A 91 -11.81 4.82 15.71
C ALA A 91 -10.41 4.73 16.31
N TYR A 92 -9.84 3.52 16.38
CA TYR A 92 -8.64 3.24 17.18
C TYR A 92 -7.44 4.14 16.85
N PRO A 93 -7.01 4.32 15.57
CA PRO A 93 -5.88 5.17 15.25
C PRO A 93 -6.11 6.65 15.58
N MET A 94 -7.36 7.11 15.48
CA MET A 94 -7.71 8.49 15.78
C MET A 94 -7.66 8.76 17.29
N LYS A 95 -8.15 7.80 18.11
CA LYS A 95 -8.04 7.88 19.57
C LYS A 95 -6.59 7.98 20.04
N LEU A 96 -5.68 7.20 19.46
CA LEU A 96 -4.25 7.25 19.78
C LEU A 96 -3.61 8.61 19.42
N ARG A 97 -4.23 9.35 18.50
CA ARG A 97 -3.78 10.67 18.05
C ARG A 97 -4.51 11.83 18.72
N GLY A 98 -5.37 11.55 19.70
CA GLY A 98 -6.06 12.57 20.50
C GLY A 98 -7.20 13.31 19.79
N PHE A 99 -7.78 12.72 18.73
CA PHE A 99 -8.95 13.31 18.07
C PHE A 99 -10.16 13.37 19.03
N SER A 100 -11.00 14.43 18.89
CA SER A 100 -12.22 14.52 19.66
C SER A 100 -13.25 13.46 19.25
N TRP A 101 -14.23 13.18 20.14
CA TRP A 101 -15.26 12.19 19.81
C TRP A 101 -16.10 12.59 18.61
N GLU A 102 -16.41 13.87 18.45
CA GLU A 102 -17.16 14.39 17.30
C GLU A 102 -16.39 14.13 15.99
N GLN A 103 -15.09 14.43 15.95
CA GLN A 103 -14.23 14.17 14.78
C GLN A 103 -14.18 12.67 14.44
N ILE A 104 -14.09 11.83 15.46
CA ILE A 104 -14.04 10.37 15.29
C ILE A 104 -15.38 9.87 14.72
N GLU A 105 -16.51 10.29 15.26
CA GLU A 105 -17.85 9.84 14.83
C GLU A 105 -18.18 10.31 13.42
N GLU A 106 -17.86 11.57 13.08
CA GLU A 106 -17.98 12.10 11.72
C GLU A 106 -17.17 11.26 10.72
N ARG A 107 -15.91 10.98 11.06
CA ARG A 107 -15.02 10.23 10.19
C ARG A 107 -15.44 8.77 10.02
N ILE A 108 -15.88 8.12 11.08
CA ILE A 108 -16.44 6.76 11.01
C ILE A 108 -17.65 6.73 10.08
N THR A 109 -18.56 7.69 10.24
CA THR A 109 -19.79 7.78 9.43
C THR A 109 -19.44 7.94 7.95
N GLN A 110 -18.52 8.83 7.61
CA GLN A 110 -18.05 9.03 6.25
C GLN A 110 -17.44 7.75 5.66
N LEU A 111 -16.43 7.16 6.34
CA LEU A 111 -15.72 5.98 5.84
C LEU A 111 -16.63 4.74 5.76
N ALA A 112 -17.58 4.61 6.69
CA ALA A 112 -18.56 3.54 6.65
C ALA A 112 -19.49 3.67 5.43
N ALA A 113 -19.89 4.88 5.08
CA ALA A 113 -20.69 5.13 3.87
C ALA A 113 -19.86 4.85 2.61
N ASP A 114 -18.66 5.40 2.51
CA ASP A 114 -17.79 5.30 1.33
C ASP A 114 -17.40 3.85 1.00
N LEU A 115 -17.30 2.96 2.02
CA LEU A 115 -16.91 1.55 1.87
C LEU A 115 -18.09 0.57 2.05
N ASN A 116 -19.33 1.04 2.07
CA ASN A 116 -20.53 0.22 2.30
C ASN A 116 -20.41 -0.63 3.58
N LEU A 117 -20.02 -0.01 4.69
CA LEU A 117 -19.87 -0.62 6.02
C LEU A 117 -20.90 -0.10 7.04
N THR A 118 -21.86 0.74 6.63
CA THR A 118 -22.80 1.41 7.53
C THR A 118 -23.59 0.42 8.40
N ASP A 119 -24.12 -0.65 7.79
CA ASP A 119 -24.90 -1.68 8.50
C ASP A 119 -24.01 -2.59 9.37
N PHE A 120 -22.71 -2.58 9.12
CA PHE A 120 -21.72 -3.39 9.83
C PHE A 120 -21.07 -2.67 11.02
N ARG A 121 -21.32 -1.38 11.25
CA ARG A 121 -20.60 -0.57 12.26
C ARG A 121 -20.50 -1.24 13.63
N LYS A 122 -21.61 -1.80 14.13
CA LYS A 122 -21.68 -2.49 15.43
C LYS A 122 -21.32 -3.97 15.38
N GLN A 123 -21.10 -4.52 14.18
CA GLN A 123 -20.75 -5.94 14.01
C GLN A 123 -19.37 -6.23 14.55
N LYS A 124 -19.22 -7.40 15.13
CA LYS A 124 -17.94 -7.91 15.61
C LYS A 124 -17.06 -8.37 14.45
N THR A 125 -15.77 -8.01 14.48
CA THR A 125 -14.85 -8.23 13.37
C THR A 125 -14.63 -9.70 13.00
N TRP A 126 -14.79 -10.63 13.93
CA TRP A 126 -14.70 -12.07 13.65
C TRP A 126 -15.90 -12.67 12.88
N LYS A 127 -16.93 -11.87 12.63
CA LYS A 127 -18.10 -12.26 11.81
C LYS A 127 -18.03 -11.71 10.37
N LEU A 128 -16.98 -10.98 10.05
CA LEU A 128 -16.80 -10.38 8.74
C LEU A 128 -16.27 -11.38 7.72
N SER A 129 -16.72 -11.26 6.48
CA SER A 129 -16.09 -11.90 5.33
C SER A 129 -14.68 -11.35 5.07
N GLY A 130 -13.90 -12.01 4.20
CA GLY A 130 -12.58 -11.54 3.82
C GLY A 130 -12.61 -10.14 3.20
N GLY A 131 -13.55 -9.87 2.31
CA GLY A 131 -13.71 -8.56 1.67
C GLY A 131 -14.11 -7.47 2.65
N GLU A 132 -15.06 -7.75 3.56
CA GLU A 132 -15.44 -6.80 4.63
C GLU A 132 -14.27 -6.52 5.57
N THR A 133 -13.50 -7.55 5.93
CA THR A 133 -12.28 -7.41 6.74
C THR A 133 -11.28 -6.46 6.08
N GLN A 134 -11.09 -6.59 4.78
CA GLN A 134 -10.19 -5.73 4.01
C GLN A 134 -10.70 -4.29 3.96
N LYS A 135 -12.00 -4.09 3.73
CA LYS A 135 -12.62 -2.75 3.76
C LYS A 135 -12.47 -2.07 5.13
N VAL A 136 -12.68 -2.81 6.22
CA VAL A 136 -12.48 -2.29 7.58
C VAL A 136 -11.02 -1.94 7.85
N ALA A 137 -10.07 -2.76 7.39
CA ALA A 137 -8.64 -2.46 7.51
C ALA A 137 -8.26 -1.19 6.75
N LEU A 138 -8.78 -1.01 5.53
CA LEU A 138 -8.59 0.20 4.73
C LEU A 138 -9.23 1.41 5.40
N ALA A 139 -10.47 1.31 5.89
CA ALA A 139 -11.14 2.37 6.63
C ALA A 139 -10.34 2.78 7.87
N ARG A 140 -9.84 1.81 8.64
CA ARG A 140 -8.96 2.05 9.80
C ARG A 140 -7.69 2.79 9.40
N ALA A 141 -7.05 2.37 8.30
CA ALA A 141 -5.83 3.00 7.80
C ALA A 141 -6.07 4.46 7.34
N LEU A 142 -7.19 4.74 6.70
CA LEU A 142 -7.54 6.06 6.20
C LEU A 142 -8.18 6.98 7.26
N SER A 143 -8.52 6.47 8.45
CA SER A 143 -9.30 7.20 9.45
C SER A 143 -8.64 8.51 9.89
N PHE A 144 -7.35 8.52 10.11
CA PHE A 144 -6.58 9.68 10.57
C PHE A 144 -5.96 10.51 9.44
N LYS A 145 -6.34 10.25 8.16
CA LYS A 145 -5.82 10.94 6.96
C LYS A 145 -4.29 10.89 6.87
N PRO A 146 -3.69 9.69 6.72
CA PRO A 146 -2.22 9.55 6.68
C PRO A 146 -1.64 10.33 5.49
N LYS A 147 -0.38 10.79 5.61
CA LYS A 147 0.36 11.37 4.47
C LYS A 147 0.88 10.28 3.53
N LEU A 148 1.11 9.05 4.06
CA LEU A 148 1.55 7.88 3.30
C LEU A 148 0.73 6.66 3.69
N LEU A 149 0.06 6.06 2.70
CA LEU A 149 -0.66 4.80 2.79
C LEU A 149 0.09 3.73 2.00
N LEU A 150 0.49 2.67 2.68
CA LEU A 150 1.16 1.52 2.10
C LEU A 150 0.18 0.34 2.07
N LEU A 151 0.11 -0.36 0.94
CA LEU A 151 -0.82 -1.45 0.70
C LEU A 151 -0.07 -2.66 0.16
N ASP A 152 -0.12 -3.78 0.84
CA ASP A 152 0.45 -5.05 0.37
C ASP A 152 -0.68 -5.92 -0.18
N GLU A 153 -0.80 -6.01 -1.51
CA GLU A 153 -1.81 -6.78 -2.24
C GLU A 153 -3.25 -6.61 -1.69
N PRO A 154 -3.79 -5.37 -1.62
CA PRO A 154 -5.00 -5.05 -0.87
C PRO A 154 -6.28 -5.71 -1.39
N THR A 155 -6.24 -6.33 -2.55
CA THR A 155 -7.40 -6.98 -3.18
C THR A 155 -7.15 -8.46 -3.55
N ALA A 156 -6.07 -9.04 -3.02
CA ALA A 156 -5.78 -10.45 -3.26
C ALA A 156 -6.87 -11.35 -2.63
N ASN A 157 -7.35 -12.31 -3.41
CA ASN A 157 -8.39 -13.27 -2.99
C ASN A 157 -9.73 -12.64 -2.58
N ILE A 158 -10.06 -11.48 -3.14
CA ILE A 158 -11.31 -10.75 -2.91
C ILE A 158 -12.14 -10.77 -4.20
N ASP A 159 -13.45 -10.80 -4.03
CA ASP A 159 -14.39 -10.76 -5.16
C ASP A 159 -14.29 -9.46 -5.97
N PRO A 160 -14.69 -9.47 -7.26
CA PRO A 160 -14.57 -8.30 -8.13
C PRO A 160 -15.38 -7.09 -7.66
N TYR A 161 -16.51 -7.29 -7.00
CA TYR A 161 -17.36 -6.19 -6.52
C TYR A 161 -16.64 -5.43 -5.39
N THR A 162 -16.20 -6.13 -4.36
CA THR A 162 -15.42 -5.56 -3.24
C THR A 162 -14.10 -4.94 -3.73
N THR A 163 -13.44 -5.58 -4.71
CA THR A 163 -12.24 -5.01 -5.36
C THR A 163 -12.56 -3.64 -5.97
N SER A 164 -13.67 -3.50 -6.70
CA SER A 164 -14.10 -2.23 -7.30
C SER A 164 -14.37 -1.15 -6.24
N GLU A 165 -14.97 -1.51 -5.10
CA GLU A 165 -15.21 -0.57 -4.00
C GLU A 165 -13.91 -0.04 -3.40
N ILE A 166 -12.94 -0.95 -3.16
CA ILE A 166 -11.60 -0.58 -2.67
C ILE A 166 -10.89 0.33 -3.67
N GLU A 167 -10.89 -0.02 -4.97
CA GLU A 167 -10.27 0.79 -6.03
C GLU A 167 -10.88 2.19 -6.11
N LYS A 168 -12.21 2.31 -6.04
CA LYS A 168 -12.91 3.62 -5.99
C LYS A 168 -12.46 4.46 -4.80
N MET A 169 -12.35 3.85 -3.61
CA MET A 169 -11.88 4.55 -2.41
C MET A 169 -10.44 5.04 -2.57
N LEU A 170 -9.54 4.24 -3.16
CA LEU A 170 -8.16 4.64 -3.43
C LEU A 170 -8.09 5.78 -4.44
N LEU A 171 -8.93 5.77 -5.48
CA LEU A 171 -9.02 6.84 -6.47
C LEU A 171 -9.55 8.14 -5.88
N ALA A 172 -10.51 8.07 -4.95
CA ALA A 172 -11.05 9.23 -4.25
C ALA A 172 -10.08 9.83 -3.21
N THR A 173 -9.04 9.08 -2.83
CA THR A 173 -8.03 9.52 -1.85
C THR A 173 -6.93 10.32 -2.55
N THR A 174 -7.03 11.65 -2.56
CA THR A 174 -6.16 12.55 -3.34
C THR A 174 -5.04 13.20 -2.53
N ASP A 175 -5.22 13.39 -1.22
CA ASP A 175 -4.26 14.10 -0.36
C ASP A 175 -3.19 13.19 0.25
N THR A 176 -3.31 11.88 0.05
CA THR A 176 -2.41 10.86 0.56
C THR A 176 -1.52 10.33 -0.56
N THR A 177 -0.24 10.13 -0.29
CA THR A 177 0.63 9.34 -1.16
C THR A 177 0.33 7.87 -0.94
N ILE A 178 0.09 7.12 -2.00
CA ILE A 178 -0.25 5.70 -1.93
C ILE A 178 0.84 4.89 -2.64
N ILE A 179 1.38 3.89 -1.94
CA ILE A 179 2.24 2.87 -2.54
C ILE A 179 1.53 1.53 -2.40
N MET A 180 1.27 0.86 -3.51
CA MET A 180 0.55 -0.40 -3.55
C MET A 180 1.41 -1.49 -4.20
N VAL A 181 1.73 -2.54 -3.46
CA VAL A 181 2.26 -3.77 -4.04
C VAL A 181 1.11 -4.53 -4.68
N THR A 182 1.26 -4.91 -5.94
CA THR A 182 0.30 -5.78 -6.64
C THR A 182 0.99 -6.57 -7.75
N HIS A 183 0.54 -7.79 -7.98
CA HIS A 183 0.90 -8.58 -9.16
C HIS A 183 -0.12 -8.41 -10.32
N ASN A 184 -1.21 -7.69 -10.08
CA ASN A 184 -2.26 -7.43 -11.07
C ASN A 184 -1.98 -6.13 -11.83
N LEU A 185 -1.37 -6.24 -13.03
CA LEU A 185 -1.06 -5.10 -13.89
C LEU A 185 -2.31 -4.33 -14.35
N ALA A 186 -3.45 -5.02 -14.52
CA ALA A 186 -4.70 -4.35 -14.85
C ALA A 186 -5.20 -3.47 -13.70
N GLN A 187 -5.01 -3.89 -12.45
CA GLN A 187 -5.29 -3.06 -11.28
C GLN A 187 -4.33 -1.86 -11.21
N ALA A 188 -3.01 -2.10 -11.37
CA ALA A 188 -2.03 -1.01 -11.40
C ALA A 188 -2.41 0.04 -12.45
N ARG A 189 -2.85 -0.39 -13.64
CA ARG A 189 -3.31 0.50 -14.73
C ARG A 189 -4.54 1.33 -14.36
N ARG A 190 -5.49 0.78 -13.59
CA ARG A 190 -6.71 1.49 -13.21
C ARG A 190 -6.50 2.47 -12.07
N VAL A 191 -5.62 2.14 -11.13
CA VAL A 191 -5.53 2.84 -9.84
C VAL A 191 -4.29 3.71 -9.71
N CYS A 192 -3.15 3.32 -10.34
CA CYS A 192 -1.86 3.96 -10.08
C CYS A 192 -1.41 4.86 -11.23
N ASP A 193 -0.85 6.00 -10.86
CA ASP A 193 -0.29 7.00 -11.77
C ASP A 193 1.11 6.57 -12.25
N ASN A 194 1.87 5.87 -11.39
CA ASN A 194 3.24 5.43 -11.63
C ASN A 194 3.43 3.95 -11.27
N ILE A 195 4.46 3.36 -11.86
CA ILE A 195 4.94 2.01 -11.55
C ILE A 195 6.43 2.07 -11.16
N ILE A 196 6.80 1.27 -10.18
CA ILE A 196 8.16 0.83 -9.89
C ILE A 196 8.18 -0.68 -10.11
N MET A 197 8.99 -1.14 -11.06
CA MET A 197 9.12 -2.56 -11.37
C MET A 197 10.35 -3.14 -10.69
N LEU A 198 10.13 -4.16 -9.86
CA LEU A 198 11.19 -4.91 -9.19
C LEU A 198 11.41 -6.28 -9.87
N HIS A 199 12.68 -6.64 -10.03
CA HIS A 199 13.12 -7.97 -10.43
C HIS A 199 14.40 -8.31 -9.67
N GLU A 200 14.44 -9.49 -9.04
CA GLU A 200 15.63 -9.96 -8.26
C GLU A 200 16.19 -8.91 -7.28
N GLY A 201 15.29 -8.23 -6.55
CA GLY A 201 15.67 -7.21 -5.58
C GLY A 201 16.06 -5.85 -6.16
N ARG A 202 16.05 -5.69 -7.47
CA ARG A 202 16.47 -4.46 -8.16
C ARG A 202 15.29 -3.73 -8.77
N ILE A 203 15.33 -2.42 -8.73
CA ILE A 203 14.42 -1.58 -9.52
C ILE A 203 14.95 -1.60 -10.96
N ILE A 204 14.23 -2.29 -11.85
CA ILE A 204 14.64 -2.42 -13.27
C ILE A 204 14.04 -1.32 -14.13
N GLU A 205 12.87 -0.78 -13.73
CA GLU A 205 12.19 0.28 -14.45
C GLU A 205 11.27 1.06 -13.52
N SER A 206 11.13 2.36 -13.72
CA SER A 206 10.18 3.21 -13.00
C SER A 206 9.71 4.37 -13.87
N GLY A 207 8.43 4.74 -13.74
CA GLY A 207 7.85 5.83 -14.52
C GLY A 207 6.33 5.84 -14.50
N SER A 208 5.71 6.58 -15.43
CA SER A 208 4.25 6.59 -15.54
C SER A 208 3.71 5.21 -15.92
N THR A 209 2.59 4.85 -15.32
CA THR A 209 1.93 3.55 -15.57
C THR A 209 1.65 3.35 -17.06
N ALA A 210 1.19 4.39 -17.76
CA ALA A 210 0.90 4.31 -19.18
C ALA A 210 2.16 3.94 -19.98
N LYS A 211 3.30 4.66 -19.77
CA LYS A 211 4.55 4.41 -20.50
C LYS A 211 5.08 2.99 -20.25
N ILE A 212 5.20 2.60 -18.97
CA ILE A 212 5.79 1.28 -18.63
C ILE A 212 4.95 0.13 -19.19
N LEU A 213 3.62 0.23 -19.16
CA LEU A 213 2.75 -0.86 -19.65
C LEU A 213 2.63 -0.93 -21.18
N THR A 214 2.95 0.14 -21.91
CA THR A 214 2.86 0.16 -23.38
C THR A 214 4.23 0.07 -24.07
N GLU A 215 5.23 0.72 -23.49
CA GLU A 215 6.57 0.88 -24.08
C GLU A 215 7.67 0.61 -23.06
N PRO A 216 7.74 -0.62 -22.49
CA PRO A 216 8.79 -0.98 -21.53
C PRO A 216 10.18 -0.92 -22.19
N GLU A 217 11.15 -0.36 -21.48
CA GLU A 217 12.50 -0.15 -21.98
C GLU A 217 13.36 -1.42 -21.80
N THR A 218 13.21 -2.12 -20.65
CA THR A 218 14.00 -3.31 -20.33
C THR A 218 13.36 -4.60 -20.86
N GLU A 219 14.19 -5.61 -21.17
CA GLU A 219 13.70 -6.92 -21.62
C GLU A 219 12.94 -7.65 -20.52
N GLU A 220 13.41 -7.54 -19.29
CA GLU A 220 12.77 -8.11 -18.11
C GLU A 220 11.34 -7.54 -17.91
N ALA A 221 11.19 -6.22 -18.09
CA ALA A 221 9.88 -5.57 -18.02
C ALA A 221 8.94 -6.07 -19.13
N ARG A 222 9.44 -6.18 -20.37
CA ARG A 222 8.66 -6.73 -21.51
C ARG A 222 8.17 -8.14 -21.22
N ARG A 223 9.05 -9.02 -20.75
CA ARG A 223 8.71 -10.41 -20.42
C ARG A 223 7.71 -10.50 -19.27
N PHE A 224 7.90 -9.67 -18.21
CA PHE A 224 6.95 -9.63 -17.11
C PHE A 224 5.56 -9.17 -17.55
N ILE A 225 5.47 -8.10 -18.35
CA ILE A 225 4.18 -7.57 -18.86
C ILE A 225 3.48 -8.59 -19.77
N LYS A 226 4.22 -9.38 -20.55
CA LYS A 226 3.67 -10.46 -21.36
C LYS A 226 3.28 -11.71 -20.57
N GLY A 227 3.56 -11.76 -19.26
CA GLY A 227 3.32 -12.93 -18.41
C GLY A 227 4.35 -14.05 -18.56
N GLU A 228 5.51 -13.80 -19.15
CA GLU A 228 6.58 -14.77 -19.42
C GLU A 228 7.53 -14.97 -18.21
N LEU A 229 7.49 -14.08 -17.20
CA LEU A 229 8.32 -14.10 -15.97
C LEU A 229 7.52 -14.55 -14.75
N LEU A 230 6.64 -15.52 -14.87
CA LEU A 230 5.82 -16.04 -13.78
C LEU A 230 6.40 -17.31 -13.10
N LEU A 231 7.66 -17.64 -13.36
CA LEU A 231 8.32 -18.81 -12.78
C LEU A 231 9.35 -18.43 -11.73
#